data_1d762ae6982f098dfbaf4de707c4090a
#
_entry.id   1d762ae6982f098dfbaf4de707c4090a
#
_cell.length_a   1.000
_cell.length_b   1.000
_cell.length_c   1.000
_cell.angle_alpha   90.00
_cell.angle_beta   90.00
_cell.angle_gamma   90.00
#
_symmetry.space_group_name_H-M   'P 1'
#
loop_
_entity.id
_entity.type
_entity.pdbx_description
1 polymer ?
#
loop_
_entity_poly.entity_id
_entity_poly.type
_entity_poly.pdbx_seq_one_letter_code
_entity_poly.pdbx_strand_id
1 'polypeptide(L)'
;FKEKTGENHVRIEFEETITGLQAQRLLDSDLTDVCQVKAVQAAVSHLGANSINPVFCLRNNREKWYLDSGFAHLEICFDNIRYMDIGQSRFFEENELELELKEGDPKFHWKITNLLSQQYTLTPCFQSKYERGVKLLSLFG
;
A
#
# COMPACT_ATOMS: atom_id res chain seq x y z
N PHE A 1 -2.43 -4.21 7.23
CA PHE A 1 -1.68 -3.31 8.10
C PHE A 1 -0.21 -3.35 7.71
N LYS A 2 0.41 -2.21 7.58
CA LYS A 2 1.83 -2.05 7.22
C LYS A 2 2.53 -1.22 8.29
N GLU A 3 3.63 -1.73 8.81
CA GLU A 3 4.47 -1.05 9.81
C GLU A 3 5.84 -0.75 9.22
N LYS A 4 6.34 0.49 9.40
CA LYS A 4 7.71 0.84 9.03
C LYS A 4 8.66 0.34 10.12
N THR A 5 9.64 -0.45 9.75
CA THR A 5 10.77 -0.78 10.61
C THR A 5 11.83 0.33 10.49
N GLY A 6 12.80 0.38 11.41
CA GLY A 6 13.84 1.43 11.44
C GLY A 6 14.73 1.54 10.18
N GLU A 7 14.66 0.58 9.27
CA GLU A 7 15.31 0.63 7.97
C GLU A 7 14.31 1.12 6.90
N ASN A 8 14.69 2.14 6.15
CA ASN A 8 13.82 2.95 5.27
C ASN A 8 13.05 2.18 4.18
N HIS A 9 13.30 0.90 3.98
CA HIS A 9 12.71 0.11 2.90
C HIS A 9 12.07 -1.20 3.36
N VAL A 10 12.18 -1.55 4.64
CA VAL A 10 11.58 -2.76 5.18
C VAL A 10 10.29 -2.40 5.90
N ARG A 11 9.20 -3.07 5.52
CA ARG A 11 7.88 -2.92 6.14
C ARG A 11 7.37 -4.28 6.54
N ILE A 12 6.79 -4.37 7.72
CA ILE A 12 6.04 -5.55 8.12
C ILE A 12 4.63 -5.38 7.58
N GLU A 13 4.16 -6.38 6.83
CA GLU A 13 2.81 -6.40 6.25
C GLU A 13 2.01 -7.54 6.85
N PHE A 14 0.79 -7.24 7.27
CA PHE A 14 -0.19 -8.23 7.71
C PHE A 14 -1.31 -8.26 6.69
N GLU A 15 -1.45 -9.37 6.00
CA GLU A 15 -2.52 -9.61 5.02
C GLU A 15 -3.39 -10.78 5.47
N GLU A 16 -4.68 -10.63 5.35
CA GLU A 16 -5.65 -11.65 5.67
C GLU A 16 -6.93 -11.43 4.87
N THR A 17 -7.51 -12.52 4.38
CA THR A 17 -8.81 -12.49 3.72
C THR A 17 -9.91 -12.32 4.76
N ILE A 18 -10.80 -11.38 4.54
CA ILE A 18 -11.97 -11.13 5.38
C ILE A 18 -13.27 -11.38 4.61
N THR A 19 -14.34 -11.68 5.33
CA THR A 19 -15.68 -11.83 4.76
C THR A 19 -16.30 -10.46 4.44
N GLY A 20 -17.32 -10.43 3.55
CA GLY A 20 -18.04 -9.20 3.27
C GLY A 20 -18.67 -8.57 4.52
N LEU A 21 -19.15 -9.38 5.47
CA LEU A 21 -19.69 -8.89 6.74
C LEU A 21 -18.61 -8.22 7.60
N GLN A 22 -17.43 -8.82 7.70
CA GLN A 22 -16.31 -8.23 8.42
C GLN A 22 -15.86 -6.91 7.75
N ALA A 23 -15.81 -6.86 6.42
CA ALA A 23 -15.51 -5.64 5.69
C ALA A 23 -16.53 -4.53 5.99
N GLN A 24 -17.83 -4.85 5.99
CA GLN A 24 -18.88 -3.88 6.33
C GLN A 24 -18.73 -3.36 7.76
N ARG A 25 -18.48 -4.23 8.73
CA ARG A 25 -18.25 -3.82 10.13
C ARG A 25 -17.06 -2.87 10.29
N LEU A 26 -15.95 -3.14 9.57
CA LEU A 26 -14.81 -2.22 9.57
C LEU A 26 -15.19 -0.85 9.01
N LEU A 27 -16.02 -0.79 7.96
CA LEU A 27 -16.51 0.47 7.40
C LEU A 27 -17.42 1.22 8.38
N ASP A 28 -18.20 0.49 9.17
CA ASP A 28 -19.10 1.03 10.19
C ASP A 28 -18.37 1.33 11.53
N SER A 29 -17.05 1.16 11.57
CA SER A 29 -16.22 1.33 12.77
C SER A 29 -16.58 0.33 13.91
N ASP A 30 -17.26 -0.76 13.57
CA ASP A 30 -17.61 -1.83 14.50
C ASP A 30 -16.51 -2.89 14.53
N LEU A 31 -15.77 -2.95 15.63
CA LEU A 31 -14.70 -3.94 15.81
C LEU A 31 -15.18 -5.29 16.34
N THR A 32 -16.49 -5.47 16.55
CA THR A 32 -17.06 -6.76 16.98
C THR A 32 -16.78 -7.82 15.90
N ASP A 33 -16.31 -9.00 16.31
CA ASP A 33 -15.94 -10.12 15.44
C ASP A 33 -14.82 -9.85 14.42
N VAL A 34 -14.36 -8.61 14.26
CA VAL A 34 -13.18 -8.30 13.41
C VAL A 34 -11.89 -8.15 14.23
N CYS A 35 -12.00 -8.07 15.57
CA CYS A 35 -10.84 -8.05 16.46
C CYS A 35 -10.01 -9.36 16.40
N GLN A 36 -10.53 -10.43 15.81
CA GLN A 36 -9.80 -11.69 15.60
C GLN A 36 -8.99 -11.68 14.29
N VAL A 37 -9.23 -10.76 13.38
CA VAL A 37 -8.46 -10.58 12.15
C VAL A 37 -7.07 -10.06 12.50
N LYS A 38 -6.01 -10.81 12.17
CA LYS A 38 -4.63 -10.50 12.57
C LYS A 38 -4.19 -9.10 12.16
N ALA A 39 -4.55 -8.67 10.95
CA ALA A 39 -4.24 -7.33 10.47
C ALA A 39 -4.92 -6.23 11.32
N VAL A 40 -6.15 -6.47 11.78
CA VAL A 40 -6.89 -5.56 12.67
C VAL A 40 -6.28 -5.57 14.07
N GLN A 41 -5.96 -6.75 14.62
CA GLN A 41 -5.29 -6.88 15.92
C GLN A 41 -3.96 -6.12 15.94
N ALA A 42 -3.15 -6.29 14.91
CA ALA A 42 -1.87 -5.60 14.79
C ALA A 42 -2.06 -4.07 14.77
N ALA A 43 -3.02 -3.58 13.95
CA ALA A 43 -3.33 -2.15 13.87
C ALA A 43 -3.83 -1.58 15.21
N VAL A 44 -4.81 -2.21 15.84
CA VAL A 44 -5.39 -1.78 17.13
C VAL A 44 -4.34 -1.80 18.25
N SER A 45 -3.54 -2.87 18.31
CA SER A 45 -2.48 -2.99 19.33
C SER A 45 -1.39 -1.93 19.16
N HIS A 46 -0.99 -1.66 17.91
CA HIS A 46 0.04 -0.66 17.60
C HIS A 46 -0.43 0.76 17.90
N LEU A 47 -1.68 1.07 17.57
CA LEU A 47 -2.26 2.40 17.76
C LEU A 47 -2.79 2.65 19.16
N GLY A 48 -2.97 1.59 19.98
CA GLY A 48 -3.67 1.69 21.27
C GLY A 48 -5.12 2.17 21.14
N ALA A 49 -5.72 1.96 19.95
CA ALA A 49 -7.01 2.53 19.60
C ALA A 49 -8.16 1.57 19.93
N ASN A 50 -9.28 2.15 20.38
CA ASN A 50 -10.52 1.40 20.62
C ASN A 50 -11.49 1.44 19.42
N SER A 51 -11.16 2.19 18.38
CA SER A 51 -11.95 2.31 17.16
C SER A 51 -11.06 2.55 15.94
N ILE A 52 -11.52 2.11 14.79
CA ILE A 52 -10.91 2.37 13.48
C ILE A 52 -12.00 3.03 12.62
N ASN A 53 -11.67 4.16 12.01
CA ASN A 53 -12.60 4.88 11.14
C ASN A 53 -12.05 4.96 9.72
N PRO A 54 -12.90 4.83 8.69
CA PRO A 54 -12.51 5.12 7.32
C PRO A 54 -12.03 6.56 7.20
N VAL A 55 -10.90 6.78 6.55
CA VAL A 55 -10.31 8.11 6.35
C VAL A 55 -10.52 8.59 4.93
N PHE A 56 -10.35 7.71 3.96
CA PHE A 56 -10.59 7.96 2.55
C PHE A 56 -10.77 6.63 1.81
N CYS A 57 -11.22 6.69 0.57
CA CYS A 57 -11.29 5.55 -0.33
C CYS A 57 -10.13 5.59 -1.32
N LEU A 58 -9.56 4.42 -1.60
CA LEU A 58 -8.54 4.27 -2.62
C LEU A 58 -8.99 3.20 -3.61
N ARG A 59 -8.97 3.54 -4.91
CA ARG A 59 -9.09 2.57 -5.99
C ARG A 59 -7.75 2.44 -6.66
N ASN A 60 -7.26 1.22 -6.79
CA ASN A 60 -6.02 0.92 -7.49
C ASN A 60 -6.30 -0.09 -8.61
N ASN A 61 -6.05 0.30 -9.84
CA ASN A 61 -6.02 -0.61 -10.98
C ASN A 61 -4.57 -0.99 -11.20
N ARG A 62 -4.25 -2.26 -10.93
CA ARG A 62 -2.87 -2.78 -10.95
C ARG A 62 -2.67 -3.75 -12.10
N GLU A 63 -1.67 -3.47 -12.92
CA GLU A 63 -1.10 -4.41 -13.86
C GLU A 63 0.19 -4.99 -13.29
N LYS A 64 0.37 -6.31 -13.41
CA LYS A 64 1.53 -7.00 -12.86
C LYS A 64 2.30 -7.74 -13.92
N TRP A 65 3.61 -7.63 -13.86
CA TRP A 65 4.56 -8.42 -14.63
C TRP A 65 5.58 -9.07 -13.72
N TYR A 66 6.10 -10.21 -14.17
CA TYR A 66 7.13 -10.94 -13.47
C TYR A 66 8.35 -11.04 -14.38
N LEU A 67 9.50 -10.66 -13.85
CA LEU A 67 10.79 -10.79 -14.52
C LEU A 67 11.63 -11.83 -13.79
N ASP A 68 11.91 -12.92 -14.50
CA ASP A 68 12.83 -13.96 -14.05
C ASP A 68 14.11 -13.87 -14.88
N SER A 69 15.23 -13.62 -14.22
CA SER A 69 16.54 -13.51 -14.85
C SER A 69 17.42 -14.73 -14.62
N GLY A 70 16.94 -15.73 -13.86
CA GLY A 70 17.76 -16.81 -13.31
C GLY A 70 18.65 -16.39 -12.12
N PHE A 71 18.79 -15.09 -11.84
CA PHE A 71 19.52 -14.54 -10.70
C PHE A 71 18.59 -13.89 -9.67
N ALA A 72 17.43 -13.44 -10.11
CA ALA A 72 16.43 -12.79 -9.27
C ALA A 72 15.05 -12.87 -9.90
N HIS A 73 14.02 -12.95 -9.05
CA HIS A 73 12.63 -12.84 -9.39
C HIS A 73 12.12 -11.46 -8.95
N LEU A 74 11.68 -10.64 -9.90
CA LEU A 74 11.08 -9.33 -9.65
C LEU A 74 9.60 -9.36 -9.98
N GLU A 75 8.79 -8.76 -9.13
CA GLU A 75 7.43 -8.33 -9.46
C GLU A 75 7.48 -6.84 -9.84
N ILE A 76 6.93 -6.51 -10.99
CA ILE A 76 6.81 -5.15 -11.49
C ILE A 76 5.31 -4.83 -11.53
N CYS A 77 4.89 -3.80 -10.81
CA CYS A 77 3.50 -3.38 -10.78
C CYS A 77 3.38 -1.96 -11.34
N PHE A 78 2.46 -1.77 -12.28
CA PHE A 78 2.01 -0.46 -12.69
C PHE A 78 0.62 -0.21 -12.10
N ASP A 79 0.54 0.79 -11.24
CA ASP A 79 -0.65 1.17 -10.52
C ASP A 79 -1.23 2.47 -11.10
N ASN A 80 -2.50 2.43 -11.48
CA ASN A 80 -3.31 3.64 -11.67
C ASN A 80 -4.17 3.83 -10.42
N ILE A 81 -3.87 4.86 -9.65
CA ILE A 81 -4.40 5.06 -8.30
C ILE A 81 -5.33 6.27 -8.30
N ARG A 82 -6.52 6.09 -7.76
CA ARG A 82 -7.46 7.18 -7.47
C ARG A 82 -7.71 7.24 -5.96
N TYR A 83 -7.41 8.39 -5.38
CA TYR A 83 -7.72 8.75 -4.00
C TYR A 83 -9.01 9.55 -3.96
N MET A 84 -9.94 9.20 -3.10
CA MET A 84 -11.25 9.83 -2.98
C MET A 84 -11.55 10.12 -1.52
N ASP A 85 -12.14 11.28 -1.22
CA ASP A 85 -12.71 11.49 0.10
C ASP A 85 -13.89 10.53 0.35
N ILE A 86 -14.31 10.39 1.60
CA ILE A 86 -15.41 9.45 1.96
C ILE A 86 -16.70 9.79 1.21
N GLY A 87 -16.98 11.07 0.98
CA GLY A 87 -18.14 11.53 0.20
C GLY A 87 -17.96 11.41 -1.30
N GLN A 88 -16.78 10.98 -1.78
CA GLN A 88 -16.40 10.87 -3.19
C GLN A 88 -16.59 12.18 -4.00
N SER A 89 -16.61 13.31 -3.31
CA SER A 89 -16.79 14.64 -3.92
C SER A 89 -15.49 15.21 -4.47
N ARG A 90 -14.35 14.79 -3.92
CA ARG A 90 -13.01 15.17 -4.35
C ARG A 90 -12.20 13.92 -4.65
N PHE A 91 -11.39 13.99 -5.70
CA PHE A 91 -10.49 12.91 -6.03
C PHE A 91 -9.16 13.44 -6.60
N PHE A 92 -8.13 12.63 -6.50
CA PHE A 92 -6.82 12.80 -7.13
C PHE A 92 -6.39 11.51 -7.76
N GLU A 93 -5.66 11.60 -8.86
CA GLU A 93 -5.15 10.44 -9.58
C GLU A 93 -3.63 10.54 -9.75
N GLU A 94 -2.97 9.42 -9.65
CA GLU A 94 -1.55 9.29 -9.96
C GLU A 94 -1.25 7.90 -10.54
N ASN A 95 -0.10 7.80 -11.20
CA ASN A 95 0.45 6.53 -11.63
C ASN A 95 1.70 6.21 -10.81
N GLU A 96 1.87 4.95 -10.43
CA GLU A 96 3.02 4.48 -9.69
C GLU A 96 3.59 3.23 -10.36
N LEU A 97 4.91 3.17 -10.46
CA LEU A 97 5.63 1.96 -10.85
C LEU A 97 6.33 1.41 -9.59
N GLU A 98 5.93 0.20 -9.17
CA GLU A 98 6.57 -0.52 -8.06
C GLU A 98 7.42 -1.65 -8.62
N LEU A 99 8.65 -1.77 -8.12
CA LEU A 99 9.51 -2.93 -8.34
C LEU A 99 9.74 -3.60 -7.00
N GLU A 100 9.44 -4.88 -6.92
CA GLU A 100 9.65 -5.67 -5.72
C GLU A 100 10.54 -6.88 -6.02
N LEU A 101 11.62 -7.01 -5.25
CA LEU A 101 12.45 -8.21 -5.27
C LEU A 101 11.76 -9.30 -4.45
N LYS A 102 11.26 -10.34 -5.12
CA LYS A 102 10.66 -11.49 -4.44
C LYS A 102 11.72 -12.48 -3.97
N GLU A 103 12.77 -12.67 -4.78
CA GLU A 103 13.86 -13.61 -4.50
C GLU A 103 15.10 -13.24 -5.30
N GLY A 104 16.31 -13.56 -4.75
CA GLY A 104 17.58 -13.48 -5.47
C GLY A 104 18.43 -12.26 -5.16
N ASP A 105 19.25 -11.82 -6.11
CA ASP A 105 20.28 -10.80 -5.90
C ASP A 105 19.71 -9.38 -5.92
N PRO A 106 19.81 -8.61 -4.82
CA PRO A 106 19.41 -7.21 -4.78
C PRO A 106 20.10 -6.30 -5.81
N LYS A 107 21.29 -6.66 -6.28
CA LYS A 107 22.00 -5.90 -7.31
C LYS A 107 21.25 -5.92 -8.64
N PHE A 108 20.55 -7.01 -8.93
CA PHE A 108 19.73 -7.10 -10.13
C PHE A 108 18.52 -6.16 -10.04
N HIS A 109 17.84 -6.12 -8.91
CA HIS A 109 16.76 -5.16 -8.65
C HIS A 109 17.25 -3.71 -8.86
N TRP A 110 18.39 -3.36 -8.28
CA TRP A 110 18.99 -2.02 -8.43
C TRP A 110 19.34 -1.68 -9.88
N LYS A 111 19.87 -2.66 -10.63
CA LYS A 111 20.17 -2.50 -12.06
C LYS A 111 18.91 -2.19 -12.87
N ILE A 112 17.81 -2.92 -12.65
CA ILE A 112 16.54 -2.69 -13.36
C ILE A 112 15.95 -1.32 -12.98
N THR A 113 15.97 -0.97 -11.69
CA THR A 113 15.51 0.35 -11.22
C THR A 113 16.26 1.49 -11.94
N ASN A 114 17.60 1.39 -12.05
CA ASN A 114 18.39 2.40 -12.75
C ASN A 114 18.08 2.46 -14.25
N LEU A 115 17.93 1.32 -14.92
CA LEU A 115 17.56 1.29 -16.34
C LEU A 115 16.22 1.98 -16.59
N LEU A 116 15.22 1.70 -15.78
CA LEU A 116 13.91 2.33 -15.89
C LEU A 116 13.98 3.84 -15.62
N SER A 117 14.73 4.25 -14.59
CA SER A 117 14.91 5.67 -14.26
C SER A 117 15.67 6.45 -15.32
N GLN A 118 16.55 5.79 -16.09
CA GLN A 118 17.25 6.41 -17.21
C GLN A 118 16.36 6.52 -18.47
N GLN A 119 15.47 5.56 -18.67
CA GLN A 119 14.64 5.49 -19.85
C GLN A 119 13.36 6.33 -19.72
N TYR A 120 12.84 6.46 -18.51
CA TYR A 120 11.59 7.17 -18.21
C TYR A 120 11.83 8.27 -17.18
N THR A 121 11.06 9.35 -17.29
CA THR A 121 11.06 10.42 -16.27
C THR A 121 10.29 9.93 -15.04
N LEU A 122 10.99 9.27 -14.12
CA LEU A 122 10.41 8.74 -12.89
C LEU A 122 10.83 9.62 -11.71
N THR A 123 9.88 9.92 -10.82
CA THR A 123 10.15 10.59 -9.55
C THR A 123 10.13 9.56 -8.44
N PRO A 124 11.22 9.38 -7.67
CA PRO A 124 11.24 8.46 -6.54
C PRO A 124 10.14 8.79 -5.52
N CYS A 125 9.39 7.78 -5.10
CA CYS A 125 8.33 7.90 -4.11
C CYS A 125 8.64 7.05 -2.88
N PHE A 126 8.77 7.72 -1.72
CA PHE A 126 9.06 7.07 -0.43
C PHE A 126 7.85 7.02 0.50
N GLN A 127 6.76 7.71 0.13
CA GLN A 127 5.53 7.74 0.89
C GLN A 127 4.65 6.54 0.53
N SER A 128 3.96 5.99 1.51
CA SER A 128 2.92 5.00 1.27
C SER A 128 1.71 5.63 0.56
N LYS A 129 0.91 4.81 -0.10
CA LYS A 129 -0.38 5.25 -0.68
C LYS A 129 -1.26 5.92 0.37
N TYR A 130 -1.24 5.43 1.62
CA TYR A 130 -1.97 6.05 2.72
C TYR A 130 -1.48 7.47 3.02
N GLU A 131 -0.17 7.65 3.21
CA GLU A 131 0.43 8.97 3.49
C GLU A 131 0.15 9.97 2.37
N ARG A 132 0.22 9.52 1.10
CA ARG A 132 -0.11 10.35 -0.05
C ARG A 132 -1.59 10.74 -0.09
N GLY A 133 -2.49 9.76 0.13
CA GLY A 133 -3.93 10.03 0.16
C GLY A 133 -4.31 11.05 1.22
N VAL A 134 -3.77 10.90 2.44
CA VAL A 134 -3.97 11.88 3.53
C VAL A 134 -3.52 13.27 3.11
N LYS A 135 -2.32 13.39 2.52
CA LYS A 135 -1.75 14.66 2.08
C LYS A 135 -2.54 15.28 0.92
N LEU A 136 -2.86 14.51 -0.12
CA LEU A 136 -3.56 15.00 -1.31
C LEU A 136 -4.97 15.47 -1.00
N LEU A 137 -5.66 14.77 -0.11
CA LEU A 137 -7.01 15.13 0.30
C LEU A 137 -7.04 16.18 1.42
N SER A 138 -5.86 16.58 1.95
CA SER A 138 -5.73 17.51 3.08
C SER A 138 -6.61 17.13 4.27
N LEU A 139 -6.59 15.85 4.65
CA LEU A 139 -7.48 15.27 5.65
C LEU A 139 -7.05 15.61 7.09
N PHE A 140 -5.78 15.96 7.27
CA PHE A 140 -5.20 16.40 8.54
C PHE A 140 -4.34 17.65 8.28
N GLY A 141 -5.01 18.77 8.06
CA GLY A 141 -4.41 20.09 7.86
C GLY A 141 -4.28 20.88 9.15
#